data_21a436018fbd920c298c5ea0deb646b5
#
_entry.id   21a436018fbd920c298c5ea0deb646b5
#
_cell.length_a   1.000
_cell.length_b   1.000
_cell.length_c   1.000
_cell.angle_alpha   90.00
_cell.angle_beta   90.00
_cell.angle_gamma   90.00
#
_symmetry.space_group_name_H-M   'P 1'
#
loop_
_entity.id
_entity.type
_entity.pdbx_description
1 polymer ?
#
loop_
_entity_poly.entity_id
_entity_poly.type
_entity_poly.pdbx_seq_one_letter_code
_entity_poly.pdbx_strand_id
1 'polypeptide(L)'
;MSRVVVLGAGVSGHTSAAFLRKWLGANDEVVVVSPQPHYNWIPSNIWVGVGLLPPAKVTFPLAPVYRRHGIVFKQARAVALHPEGEAANPAPYVEIESTLPGHEGEREQVRYDFLINATGPK
;
A
#
# COMPACT_ATOMS: atom_id res chain seq x y z
N MET A 1 -18.05 -5.34 -9.22
CA MET A 1 -16.80 -5.48 -8.46
C MET A 1 -15.80 -4.43 -8.91
N SER A 2 -15.25 -3.70 -7.97
CA SER A 2 -14.22 -2.68 -8.25
C SER A 2 -12.96 -3.00 -7.48
N ARG A 3 -11.81 -2.67 -8.09
CA ARG A 3 -10.51 -2.77 -7.44
C ARG A 3 -9.94 -1.37 -7.25
N VAL A 4 -9.65 -1.01 -6.01
CA VAL A 4 -8.97 0.24 -5.66
C VAL A 4 -7.55 -0.10 -5.24
N VAL A 5 -6.57 0.51 -5.91
CA VAL A 5 -5.17 0.35 -5.58
C VAL A 5 -4.67 1.61 -4.88
N VAL A 6 -4.09 1.44 -3.71
CA VAL A 6 -3.49 2.52 -2.92
C VAL A 6 -1.97 2.36 -2.95
N LEU A 7 -1.29 3.34 -3.49
CA LEU A 7 0.18 3.36 -3.53
C LEU A 7 0.69 4.12 -2.31
N GLY A 8 1.43 3.41 -1.47
CA GLY A 8 1.95 3.94 -0.22
C GLY A 8 1.09 3.57 0.98
N ALA A 9 1.75 3.30 2.11
CA ALA A 9 1.10 2.89 3.35
C ALA A 9 1.53 3.76 4.54
N GLY A 10 1.80 5.03 4.28
CA GLY A 10 2.00 6.04 5.31
C GLY A 10 0.67 6.46 5.93
N VAL A 11 0.65 7.59 6.62
CA VAL A 11 -0.58 8.08 7.29
C VAL A 11 -1.73 8.21 6.31
N SER A 12 -1.51 8.83 5.15
CA SER A 12 -2.55 9.05 4.14
C SER A 12 -3.01 7.75 3.47
N GLY A 13 -2.07 6.94 2.98
CA GLY A 13 -2.40 5.71 2.26
C GLY A 13 -3.05 4.66 3.14
N HIS A 14 -2.50 4.44 4.34
CA HIS A 14 -3.07 3.49 5.30
C HIS A 14 -4.48 3.91 5.72
N THR A 15 -4.68 5.18 6.04
CA THR A 15 -5.98 5.71 6.44
C THR A 15 -6.99 5.56 5.31
N SER A 16 -6.60 5.90 4.08
CA SER A 16 -7.47 5.75 2.91
C SER A 16 -7.89 4.29 2.72
N ALA A 17 -6.95 3.36 2.80
CA ALA A 17 -7.23 1.93 2.63
C ALA A 17 -8.19 1.41 3.71
N ALA A 18 -7.99 1.80 4.96
CA ALA A 18 -8.83 1.37 6.07
C ALA A 18 -10.28 1.87 5.91
N PHE A 19 -10.47 3.14 5.55
CA PHE A 19 -11.80 3.68 5.33
C PHE A 19 -12.47 3.11 4.09
N LEU A 20 -11.73 2.93 3.00
CA LEU A 20 -12.27 2.29 1.80
C LEU A 20 -12.75 0.88 2.08
N ARG A 21 -11.99 0.09 2.83
CA ARG A 21 -12.41 -1.26 3.19
C ARG A 21 -13.70 -1.27 4.00
N LYS A 22 -13.86 -0.28 4.86
CA LYS A 22 -15.06 -0.13 5.69
C LYS A 22 -16.29 0.28 4.86
N TRP A 23 -16.10 1.15 3.88
CA TRP A 23 -17.19 1.72 3.11
C TRP A 23 -17.59 0.91 1.87
N LEU A 24 -16.64 0.19 1.27
CA LEU A 24 -16.90 -0.60 0.07
C LEU A 24 -17.52 -1.94 0.43
N GLY A 25 -18.18 -2.56 -0.56
CA GLY A 25 -18.80 -3.86 -0.40
C GLY A 25 -17.81 -5.01 -0.34
N ALA A 26 -18.29 -6.18 0.07
CA ALA A 26 -17.47 -7.37 0.19
C ALA A 26 -16.90 -7.86 -1.15
N ASN A 27 -17.56 -7.51 -2.26
CA ASN A 27 -17.11 -7.87 -3.60
C ASN A 27 -16.07 -6.89 -4.17
N ASP A 28 -15.87 -5.76 -3.52
CA ASP A 28 -14.86 -4.79 -3.92
C ASP A 28 -13.52 -5.14 -3.28
N GLU A 29 -12.43 -4.86 -3.99
CA GLU A 29 -11.09 -5.19 -3.54
C GLU A 29 -10.31 -3.92 -3.26
N VAL A 30 -9.61 -3.90 -2.11
CA VAL A 30 -8.66 -2.84 -1.77
C VAL A 30 -7.27 -3.45 -1.73
N VAL A 31 -6.36 -2.93 -2.55
CA VAL A 31 -4.97 -3.38 -2.64
C VAL A 31 -4.06 -2.25 -2.20
N VAL A 32 -3.19 -2.52 -1.24
CA VAL A 32 -2.17 -1.57 -0.79
C VAL A 32 -0.80 -2.04 -1.27
N VAL A 33 -0.07 -1.15 -1.92
CA VAL A 33 1.29 -1.40 -2.39
C VAL A 33 2.23 -0.51 -1.58
N SER A 34 3.16 -1.11 -0.88
CA SER A 34 4.17 -0.38 -0.10
C SER A 34 5.49 -1.15 -0.09
N PRO A 35 6.63 -0.47 -0.30
CA PRO A 35 7.94 -1.13 -0.21
C PRO A 35 8.31 -1.48 1.22
N GLN A 36 7.70 -0.82 2.21
CA GLN A 36 7.97 -1.05 3.62
C GLN A 36 6.94 -1.98 4.24
N PRO A 37 7.35 -2.99 5.00
CA PRO A 37 6.42 -3.94 5.62
C PRO A 37 5.75 -3.41 6.89
N HIS A 38 6.19 -2.25 7.40
CA HIS A 38 5.72 -1.71 8.67
C HIS A 38 5.08 -0.34 8.48
N TYR A 39 4.07 -0.07 9.31
CA TYR A 39 3.49 1.25 9.48
C TYR A 39 4.22 1.96 10.62
N ASN A 40 4.56 3.23 10.40
CA ASN A 40 5.16 4.08 11.41
C ASN A 40 4.24 5.29 11.66
N TRP A 41 3.82 5.47 12.93
CA TRP A 41 3.06 6.64 13.33
C TRP A 41 4.03 7.82 13.51
N ILE A 42 4.29 8.53 12.42
CA ILE A 42 5.30 9.61 12.36
C ILE A 42 5.14 10.66 13.46
N PRO A 43 3.92 11.14 13.83
CA PRO A 43 3.80 12.14 14.90
C PRO A 43 4.41 11.72 16.23
N SER A 44 4.56 10.44 16.48
CA SER A 44 5.17 9.93 17.72
C SER A 44 6.68 9.75 17.66
N ASN A 45 7.30 9.97 16.49
CA ASN A 45 8.75 9.79 16.33
C ASN A 45 9.57 10.74 17.19
N ILE A 46 9.05 11.90 17.52
CA ILE A 46 9.72 12.85 18.41
C ILE A 46 10.00 12.21 19.80
N TRP A 47 9.05 11.41 20.28
CA TRP A 47 9.20 10.72 21.57
C TRP A 47 10.24 9.61 21.51
N VAL A 48 10.35 8.95 20.37
CA VAL A 48 11.41 7.95 20.13
C VAL A 48 12.77 8.63 20.11
N GLY A 49 12.88 9.76 19.41
CA GLY A 49 14.12 10.52 19.29
C GLY A 49 14.67 11.03 20.63
N VAL A 50 13.80 11.33 21.60
CA VAL A 50 14.20 11.79 22.93
C VAL A 50 14.22 10.65 23.96
N GLY A 51 14.03 9.41 23.53
CA GLY A 51 14.16 8.22 24.39
C GLY A 51 12.97 7.93 25.31
N LEU A 52 11.81 8.57 25.08
CA LEU A 52 10.62 8.37 25.91
C LEU A 52 9.73 7.21 25.45
N LEU A 53 9.84 6.80 24.17
CA LEU A 53 9.12 5.66 23.63
C LEU A 53 10.08 4.75 22.86
N PRO A 54 9.97 3.42 22.98
CA PRO A 54 10.70 2.51 22.10
C PRO A 54 10.10 2.52 20.69
N PRO A 55 10.91 2.31 19.65
CA PRO A 55 10.40 2.27 18.26
C PRO A 55 9.24 1.29 18.05
N ALA A 56 9.24 0.15 18.78
CA ALA A 56 8.19 -0.86 18.68
C ALA A 56 6.81 -0.35 19.11
N LYS A 57 6.72 0.76 19.84
CA LYS A 57 5.44 1.34 20.26
C LYS A 57 4.79 2.22 19.21
N VAL A 58 5.56 2.65 18.21
CA VAL A 58 5.07 3.56 17.16
C VAL A 58 5.03 2.90 15.78
N THR A 59 5.39 1.63 15.69
CA THR A 59 5.37 0.85 14.45
C THR A 59 4.61 -0.45 14.64
N PHE A 60 4.01 -0.95 13.55
CA PHE A 60 3.41 -2.28 13.54
C PHE A 60 3.52 -2.89 12.13
N PRO A 61 3.56 -4.24 12.02
CA PRO A 61 3.58 -4.89 10.72
C PRO A 61 2.24 -4.74 10.00
N LEU A 62 2.29 -4.41 8.70
CA LEU A 62 1.09 -4.17 7.90
C LEU A 62 0.37 -5.45 7.51
N ALA A 63 1.10 -6.48 7.11
CA ALA A 63 0.52 -7.69 6.54
C ALA A 63 -0.52 -8.36 7.44
N PRO A 64 -0.27 -8.58 8.75
CA PRO A 64 -1.27 -9.20 9.63
C PRO A 64 -2.53 -8.35 9.79
N VAL A 65 -2.38 -7.02 9.89
CA VAL A 65 -3.49 -6.08 10.05
C VAL A 65 -4.35 -6.10 8.79
N TYR A 66 -3.74 -5.99 7.61
CA TYR A 66 -4.47 -5.98 6.35
C TYR A 66 -5.17 -7.31 6.08
N ARG A 67 -4.52 -8.43 6.38
CA ARG A 67 -5.14 -9.75 6.24
C ARG A 67 -6.40 -9.86 7.09
N ARG A 68 -6.35 -9.38 8.33
CA ARG A 68 -7.49 -9.39 9.25
C ARG A 68 -8.66 -8.58 8.74
N HIS A 69 -8.39 -7.48 8.05
CA HIS A 69 -9.42 -6.58 7.53
C HIS A 69 -9.80 -6.84 6.06
N GLY A 70 -9.27 -7.87 5.44
CA GLY A 70 -9.60 -8.20 4.06
C GLY A 70 -9.00 -7.26 3.03
N ILE A 71 -7.88 -6.62 3.35
CA ILE A 71 -7.11 -5.78 2.43
C ILE A 71 -5.94 -6.60 1.88
N VAL A 72 -5.76 -6.57 0.56
CA VAL A 72 -4.63 -7.22 -0.08
C VAL A 72 -3.39 -6.33 0.07
N PHE A 73 -2.32 -6.87 0.64
CA PHE A 73 -1.07 -6.15 0.80
C PHE A 73 0.00 -6.72 -0.13
N LYS A 74 0.64 -5.85 -0.90
CA LYS A 74 1.77 -6.20 -1.75
C LYS A 74 2.98 -5.41 -1.30
N GLN A 75 3.99 -6.12 -0.78
CA GLN A 75 5.25 -5.50 -0.37
C GLN A 75 6.10 -5.25 -1.61
N ALA A 76 5.91 -4.08 -2.20
CA ALA A 76 6.51 -3.70 -3.46
C ALA A 76 6.51 -2.18 -3.60
N ARG A 77 7.29 -1.69 -4.55
CA ARG A 77 7.25 -0.29 -4.93
C ARG A 77 6.65 -0.15 -6.32
N ALA A 78 5.91 0.90 -6.55
CA ALA A 78 5.41 1.25 -7.87
C ALA A 78 6.57 1.79 -8.71
N VAL A 79 6.76 1.23 -9.90
CA VAL A 79 7.86 1.62 -10.79
C VAL A 79 7.36 2.30 -12.06
N ALA A 80 6.14 2.01 -12.49
CA ALA A 80 5.54 2.64 -13.65
C ALA A 80 4.02 2.66 -13.54
N LEU A 81 3.40 3.74 -14.01
CA LEU A 81 1.96 3.90 -14.02
C LEU A 81 1.48 3.97 -15.47
N HIS A 82 0.51 3.11 -15.82
CA HIS A 82 -0.05 3.03 -17.15
C HIS A 82 -1.56 3.26 -17.11
N PRO A 83 -2.00 4.53 -17.03
CA PRO A 83 -3.43 4.84 -16.89
C PRO A 83 -4.25 4.51 -18.13
N GLU A 84 -3.61 4.41 -19.29
CA GLU A 84 -4.26 4.05 -20.55
C GLU A 84 -4.04 2.58 -20.91
N GLY A 85 -3.30 1.82 -20.07
CA GLY A 85 -2.96 0.44 -20.34
C GLY A 85 -1.96 0.29 -21.48
N GLU A 86 -2.12 -0.79 -22.22
CA GLU A 86 -1.33 -1.09 -23.42
C GLU A 86 -2.22 -1.05 -24.68
N ALA A 87 -1.61 -0.91 -25.85
CA ALA A 87 -2.34 -0.91 -27.11
C ALA A 87 -3.21 -2.16 -27.31
N ALA A 88 -2.70 -3.32 -26.85
CA ALA A 88 -3.42 -4.59 -26.93
C ALA A 88 -4.45 -4.75 -25.82
N ASN A 89 -4.32 -4.02 -24.71
CA ASN A 89 -5.22 -4.09 -23.56
C ASN A 89 -5.28 -2.71 -22.88
N PRO A 90 -6.29 -1.90 -23.20
CA PRO A 90 -6.36 -0.51 -22.72
C PRO A 90 -6.76 -0.36 -21.24
N ALA A 91 -6.89 -1.44 -20.48
CA ALA A 91 -7.23 -1.37 -19.06
C ALA A 91 -6.07 -0.79 -18.24
N PRO A 92 -6.34 0.18 -17.34
CA PRO A 92 -5.27 0.82 -16.56
C PRO A 92 -4.61 -0.15 -15.59
N TYR A 93 -3.31 0.00 -15.41
CA TYR A 93 -2.56 -0.80 -14.45
C TYR A 93 -1.34 -0.03 -13.91
N VAL A 94 -0.84 -0.48 -12.78
CA VAL A 94 0.44 -0.04 -12.22
C VAL A 94 1.40 -1.21 -12.24
N GLU A 95 2.64 -0.95 -12.64
CA GLU A 95 3.71 -1.95 -12.59
C GLU A 95 4.44 -1.79 -11.26
N ILE A 96 4.56 -2.88 -10.52
CA ILE A 96 5.20 -2.91 -9.22
C ILE A 96 6.40 -3.86 -9.22
N GLU A 97 7.38 -3.56 -8.38
CA GLU A 97 8.58 -4.38 -8.20
C GLU A 97 8.66 -4.82 -6.75
N SER A 98 8.71 -6.13 -6.53
CA SER A 98 8.71 -6.71 -5.20
C SER A 98 9.93 -6.29 -4.38
N THR A 99 9.69 -5.95 -3.13
CA THR A 99 10.72 -5.75 -2.10
C THR A 99 10.66 -6.84 -1.02
N LEU A 100 9.84 -7.88 -1.26
CA LEU A 100 9.69 -8.98 -0.33
C LEU A 100 10.96 -9.83 -0.30
N PRO A 101 11.50 -10.17 0.90
CA PRO A 101 12.70 -11.01 0.99
C PRO A 101 12.55 -12.33 0.22
N GLY A 102 13.53 -12.63 -0.63
CA GLY A 102 13.52 -13.80 -1.49
C GLY A 102 12.83 -13.57 -2.84
N HIS A 103 12.15 -12.45 -3.03
CA HIS A 103 11.41 -12.12 -4.25
C HIS A 103 11.77 -10.73 -4.79
N GLU A 104 12.88 -10.16 -4.34
CA GLU A 104 13.30 -8.81 -4.73
C GLU A 104 13.49 -8.72 -6.24
N GLY A 105 12.97 -7.66 -6.84
CA GLY A 105 13.08 -7.41 -8.27
C GLY A 105 12.02 -8.07 -9.13
N GLU A 106 11.23 -8.98 -8.59
CA GLU A 106 10.11 -9.56 -9.34
C GLU A 106 9.07 -8.49 -9.65
N ARG A 107 8.60 -8.47 -10.90
CA ARG A 107 7.65 -7.48 -11.37
C ARG A 107 6.27 -8.07 -11.56
N GLU A 108 5.25 -7.23 -11.31
CA GLU A 108 3.85 -7.59 -11.45
C GLU A 108 3.09 -6.40 -11.99
N GLN A 109 2.09 -6.66 -12.82
CA GLN A 109 1.12 -5.66 -13.26
C GLN A 109 -0.13 -5.79 -12.40
N VAL A 110 -0.53 -4.70 -11.74
CA VAL A 110 -1.73 -4.66 -10.92
C VAL A 110 -2.75 -3.76 -11.60
N ARG A 111 -3.84 -4.36 -12.07
CA ARG A 111 -4.93 -3.62 -12.69
C ARG A 111 -5.78 -2.94 -11.62
N TYR A 112 -6.34 -1.80 -11.98
CA TYR A 112 -7.18 -1.06 -11.05
C TYR A 112 -8.34 -0.39 -11.78
N ASP A 113 -9.41 -0.14 -11.02
CA ASP A 113 -10.51 0.72 -11.45
C ASP A 113 -10.29 2.14 -10.93
N PHE A 114 -9.78 2.26 -9.72
CA PHE A 114 -9.43 3.52 -9.08
C PHE A 114 -8.04 3.43 -8.45
N LEU A 115 -7.28 4.50 -8.54
CA LEU A 115 -5.94 4.58 -7.99
C LEU A 115 -5.81 5.77 -7.04
N ILE A 116 -5.25 5.52 -5.87
CA ILE A 116 -4.88 6.57 -4.92
C ILE A 116 -3.35 6.58 -4.83
N ASN A 117 -2.75 7.70 -5.20
CA ASN A 117 -1.30 7.88 -5.08
C ASN A 117 -0.99 8.60 -3.77
N ALA A 118 -0.49 7.86 -2.80
CA ALA A 118 -0.11 8.36 -1.48
C ALA A 118 1.35 8.01 -1.18
N THR A 119 2.20 8.02 -2.21
CA THR A 119 3.62 7.65 -2.08
C THR A 119 4.44 8.69 -1.32
N GLY A 120 3.95 9.91 -1.20
CA GLY A 120 4.65 10.99 -0.50
C GLY A 120 5.81 11.59 -1.29
N PRO A 121 6.44 12.62 -0.73
CA PRO A 121 7.62 13.23 -1.35
C PRO A 121 8.85 12.34 -1.19
N LYS A 122 9.80 12.51 -2.08
CA LYS A 122 11.12 11.89 -2.00
C LYS A 122 12.19 12.94 -1.65
#